data_1b92309a7af6d7a7126c19140668232c
#
_entry.id   1b92309a7af6d7a7126c19140668232c
#
_cell.length_a   1.000
_cell.length_b   1.000
_cell.length_c   1.000
_cell.angle_alpha   90.00
_cell.angle_beta   90.00
_cell.angle_gamma   90.00
#
_symmetry.space_group_name_H-M   'P 1'
#
loop_
_entity.id
_entity.type
_entity.pdbx_description
1 polymer ?
#
loop_
_entity_poly.entity_id
_entity_poly.type
_entity_poly.pdbx_seq_one_letter_code
_entity_poly.pdbx_strand_id
1 'polypeptide(L)'
;MMKKALILTSALALSIIAGCSNQDEGTKNGSNSANKEATTKSTNEKKETNNKVSFKDNEAKLNDLKIKITETKVIQVGEKGNEYGKKPVFAIWYETTNLSDKEINPTTGWMAVFKAVQDNNPNSVNTLEIGGLPDDQFLDSQLETIKKDGTVKNAVAYELDDLETPVKLIATQGISGDKLGEQIFNIK
;
A
#
# COMPACT_ATOMS: atom_id res chain seq x y z
N MET A 1 17.18 22.30 46.55
CA MET A 1 15.89 22.86 47.01
C MET A 1 14.77 22.20 46.22
N MET A 2 14.05 21.33 46.91
CA MET A 2 12.58 21.12 46.98
C MET A 2 11.85 21.00 45.64
N LYS A 3 11.52 19.78 45.17
CA LYS A 3 10.29 18.99 45.37
C LYS A 3 9.00 19.77 45.14
N LYS A 4 8.20 19.35 44.11
CA LYS A 4 6.76 19.13 44.31
C LYS A 4 6.23 18.15 43.21
N ALA A 5 5.87 16.96 43.71
CA ALA A 5 5.01 15.98 43.00
C ALA A 5 3.55 16.48 43.05
N LEU A 6 2.81 16.24 41.98
CA LEU A 6 1.35 16.31 42.06
C LEU A 6 0.78 15.03 41.41
N ILE A 7 0.27 14.19 42.31
CA ILE A 7 -0.54 13.00 42.01
C ILE A 7 -1.97 13.49 41.90
N LEU A 8 -2.66 13.16 40.83
CA LEU A 8 -4.12 13.25 40.75
C LEU A 8 -4.69 11.92 40.30
N THR A 9 -5.26 11.23 41.27
CA THR A 9 -6.13 10.05 41.13
C THR A 9 -7.57 10.52 40.82
N SER A 10 -8.25 9.87 39.88
CA SER A 10 -9.72 9.87 39.77
C SER A 10 -10.12 8.71 38.89
N ALA A 11 -10.56 7.63 39.42
CA ALA A 11 -11.88 7.14 39.78
C ALA A 11 -12.69 6.60 38.61
N LEU A 12 -12.85 5.32 38.70
CA LEU A 12 -13.73 4.38 37.95
C LEU A 12 -15.19 4.78 37.99
N ALA A 13 -15.92 4.59 36.89
CA ALA A 13 -17.34 4.35 36.90
C ALA A 13 -17.70 3.27 35.88
N LEU A 14 -18.01 2.08 36.39
CA LEU A 14 -18.74 1.02 35.70
C LEU A 14 -20.21 1.40 35.65
N SER A 15 -20.84 1.24 34.50
CA SER A 15 -22.31 1.10 34.38
C SER A 15 -22.65 -0.11 33.54
N ILE A 16 -23.14 -1.12 34.25
CA ILE A 16 -23.73 -2.34 33.74
C ILE A 16 -25.21 -2.02 33.47
N ILE A 17 -25.75 -2.31 32.31
CA ILE A 17 -27.20 -2.43 32.07
C ILE A 17 -27.46 -3.80 31.47
N ALA A 18 -28.04 -4.65 32.31
CA ALA A 18 -28.66 -5.91 31.95
C ALA A 18 -30.14 -5.72 31.72
N GLY A 19 -30.76 -6.55 30.90
CA GLY A 19 -32.20 -6.75 30.80
C GLY A 19 -32.66 -6.89 29.35
N CYS A 20 -33.46 -7.76 28.94
CA CYS A 20 -34.11 -8.96 29.41
C CYS A 20 -34.69 -9.65 28.18
N SER A 21 -34.67 -10.94 28.24
CA SER A 21 -35.41 -11.90 27.45
C SER A 21 -36.91 -11.63 27.38
N ASN A 22 -37.55 -11.94 26.23
CA ASN A 22 -38.81 -12.67 26.26
C ASN A 22 -39.01 -13.52 25.02
N GLN A 23 -39.16 -14.81 25.31
CA GLN A 23 -39.71 -15.84 24.49
C GLN A 23 -41.24 -15.73 24.53
N ASP A 24 -41.94 -15.95 23.40
CA ASP A 24 -43.14 -16.77 23.43
C ASP A 24 -43.50 -17.38 22.07
N GLU A 25 -43.95 -18.60 22.15
CA GLU A 25 -44.36 -19.54 21.10
C GLU A 25 -45.74 -19.21 20.53
N GLY A 26 -46.03 -19.75 19.33
CA GLY A 26 -47.42 -20.09 19.02
C GLY A 26 -47.81 -20.13 17.54
N THR A 27 -47.58 -21.24 16.90
CA THR A 27 -48.54 -22.09 16.15
C THR A 27 -49.34 -21.58 14.94
N LYS A 28 -49.04 -22.19 13.79
CA LYS A 28 -49.87 -22.84 12.75
C LYS A 28 -50.83 -22.08 11.81
N ASN A 29 -50.69 -22.48 10.57
CA ASN A 29 -51.67 -22.79 9.47
C ASN A 29 -52.10 -21.61 8.63
N GLY A 30 -51.90 -21.66 7.34
CA GLY A 30 -52.46 -22.44 6.29
C GLY A 30 -52.74 -21.67 5.04
N SER A 31 -52.36 -22.22 3.92
CA SER A 31 -53.06 -22.22 2.64
C SER A 31 -52.97 -21.04 1.65
N ASN A 32 -52.29 -21.34 0.57
CA ASN A 32 -52.61 -21.08 -0.85
C ASN A 32 -53.27 -19.78 -1.30
N SER A 33 -52.67 -19.07 -2.19
CA SER A 33 -53.11 -19.02 -3.58
C SER A 33 -52.19 -18.21 -4.49
N ALA A 34 -51.96 -18.73 -5.67
CA ALA A 34 -51.17 -18.16 -6.78
C ALA A 34 -51.82 -16.86 -7.33
N ASN A 35 -50.98 -15.95 -7.81
CA ASN A 35 -51.08 -15.35 -9.11
C ASN A 35 -49.86 -14.50 -9.47
N LYS A 36 -49.10 -14.90 -10.43
CA LYS A 36 -48.82 -14.44 -11.79
C LYS A 36 -48.35 -12.97 -11.95
N GLU A 37 -47.08 -12.92 -12.41
CA GLU A 37 -46.54 -12.05 -13.45
C GLU A 37 -46.59 -10.51 -13.29
N ALA A 38 -45.37 -9.96 -13.10
CA ALA A 38 -44.85 -8.95 -14.02
C ALA A 38 -43.32 -8.90 -13.99
N THR A 39 -42.72 -9.44 -15.03
CA THR A 39 -41.32 -9.33 -15.38
C THR A 39 -41.00 -7.87 -15.69
N THR A 40 -40.20 -7.21 -14.85
CA THR A 40 -39.49 -6.02 -15.28
C THR A 40 -37.99 -6.32 -15.11
N LYS A 41 -37.43 -6.74 -16.21
CA LYS A 41 -35.99 -6.94 -16.41
C LYS A 41 -35.37 -5.54 -16.46
N SER A 42 -34.93 -5.02 -15.30
CA SER A 42 -33.99 -3.91 -15.27
C SER A 42 -32.60 -4.50 -15.46
N THR A 43 -32.16 -4.54 -16.70
CA THR A 43 -30.80 -4.81 -17.07
C THR A 43 -29.96 -3.60 -16.68
N ASN A 44 -29.51 -3.53 -15.44
CA ASN A 44 -28.39 -2.70 -15.08
C ASN A 44 -27.15 -3.37 -15.68
N GLU A 45 -26.81 -2.99 -16.87
CA GLU A 45 -25.46 -3.17 -17.40
C GLU A 45 -24.52 -2.33 -16.54
N LYS A 46 -24.06 -2.93 -15.44
CA LYS A 46 -22.86 -2.50 -14.74
C LYS A 46 -21.72 -2.72 -15.73
N LYS A 47 -21.32 -1.65 -16.40
CA LYS A 47 -20.10 -1.61 -17.21
C LYS A 47 -18.97 -1.94 -16.24
N GLU A 48 -18.64 -3.21 -16.13
CA GLU A 48 -17.41 -3.68 -15.49
C GLU A 48 -16.25 -3.16 -16.32
N THR A 49 -15.78 -1.97 -15.96
CA THR A 49 -14.41 -1.59 -16.29
C THR A 49 -13.54 -2.57 -15.54
N ASN A 50 -13.09 -3.60 -16.26
CA ASN A 50 -12.17 -4.63 -15.78
C ASN A 50 -10.81 -3.96 -15.51
N ASN A 51 -10.74 -3.15 -14.45
CA ASN A 51 -9.51 -2.59 -13.91
C ASN A 51 -8.77 -3.69 -13.17
N LYS A 52 -8.20 -4.63 -13.96
CA LYS A 52 -7.42 -5.73 -13.41
C LYS A 52 -6.20 -5.14 -12.70
N VAL A 53 -6.24 -5.13 -11.36
CA VAL A 53 -5.08 -4.78 -10.53
C VAL A 53 -3.95 -5.77 -10.81
N SER A 54 -2.72 -5.28 -10.96
CA SER A 54 -1.58 -6.12 -11.33
C SER A 54 -0.25 -5.39 -11.12
N PHE A 55 0.82 -6.15 -11.01
CA PHE A 55 2.19 -5.64 -11.18
C PHE A 55 2.91 -6.49 -12.22
N LYS A 56 3.25 -5.90 -13.34
CA LYS A 56 3.99 -6.52 -14.44
C LYS A 56 4.58 -5.44 -15.35
N ASP A 57 5.60 -5.80 -16.11
CA ASP A 57 6.20 -4.92 -17.12
C ASP A 57 6.56 -3.54 -16.56
N ASN A 58 7.16 -3.49 -15.36
CA ASN A 58 7.52 -2.26 -14.63
C ASN A 58 6.32 -1.38 -14.23
N GLU A 59 5.08 -1.85 -14.31
CA GLU A 59 3.90 -1.08 -13.94
C GLU A 59 3.04 -1.80 -12.89
N ALA A 60 2.82 -1.14 -11.74
CA ALA A 60 1.79 -1.53 -10.78
C ALA A 60 0.54 -0.70 -11.03
N LYS A 61 -0.57 -1.38 -11.32
CA LYS A 61 -1.88 -0.76 -11.50
C LYS A 61 -2.81 -1.21 -10.38
N LEU A 62 -3.34 -0.24 -9.65
CA LEU A 62 -4.33 -0.39 -8.59
C LEU A 62 -5.60 0.36 -9.00
N ASN A 63 -6.64 0.28 -8.15
CA ASN A 63 -7.89 1.01 -8.43
C ASN A 63 -7.71 2.53 -8.30
N ASP A 64 -6.88 2.96 -7.34
CA ASP A 64 -6.75 4.37 -6.95
C ASP A 64 -5.49 5.04 -7.52
N LEU A 65 -4.48 4.25 -7.87
CA LEU A 65 -3.22 4.77 -8.38
C LEU A 65 -2.54 3.80 -9.34
N LYS A 66 -1.63 4.34 -10.11
CA LYS A 66 -0.73 3.60 -10.98
C LYS A 66 0.70 4.07 -10.71
N ILE A 67 1.64 3.13 -10.59
CA ILE A 67 3.05 3.43 -10.45
C ILE A 67 3.81 2.75 -11.57
N LYS A 68 4.60 3.52 -12.32
CA LYS A 68 5.43 3.04 -13.41
C LYS A 68 6.89 3.25 -13.08
N ILE A 69 7.67 2.18 -13.02
CA ILE A 69 9.13 2.24 -12.89
C ILE A 69 9.72 2.66 -14.24
N THR A 70 10.54 3.69 -14.24
CA THR A 70 11.13 4.27 -15.44
C THR A 70 12.61 3.94 -15.59
N GLU A 71 13.33 3.83 -14.47
CA GLU A 71 14.76 3.54 -14.45
C GLU A 71 15.14 2.83 -13.15
N THR A 72 16.20 2.03 -13.19
CA THR A 72 16.83 1.42 -12.00
C THR A 72 18.35 1.48 -12.13
N LYS A 73 19.05 1.68 -11.00
CA LYS A 73 20.50 1.76 -10.96
C LYS A 73 21.03 1.32 -9.60
N VAL A 74 22.16 0.64 -9.57
CA VAL A 74 22.96 0.49 -8.35
C VAL A 74 23.86 1.70 -8.20
N ILE A 75 23.84 2.36 -7.03
CA ILE A 75 24.68 3.50 -6.70
C ILE A 75 25.59 3.10 -5.54
N GLN A 76 26.91 3.21 -5.75
CA GLN A 76 27.89 2.88 -4.75
C GLN A 76 27.96 3.96 -3.66
N VAL A 77 28.51 3.58 -2.49
CA VAL A 77 28.78 4.55 -1.41
C VAL A 77 29.73 5.63 -1.90
N GLY A 78 29.40 6.89 -1.65
CA GLY A 78 30.17 8.06 -2.07
C GLY A 78 29.86 8.55 -3.49
N GLU A 79 29.08 7.81 -4.30
CA GLU A 79 28.61 8.28 -5.60
C GLU A 79 27.43 9.25 -5.44
N LYS A 80 27.17 10.06 -6.47
CA LYS A 80 26.02 10.98 -6.51
C LYS A 80 24.72 10.20 -6.32
N GLY A 81 23.93 10.62 -5.34
CA GLY A 81 22.68 9.99 -4.91
C GLY A 81 22.86 8.95 -3.80
N ASN A 82 24.12 8.74 -3.34
CA ASN A 82 24.46 7.92 -2.17
C ASN A 82 25.75 8.43 -1.49
N GLU A 83 25.93 9.74 -1.49
CA GLU A 83 27.17 10.41 -1.02
C GLU A 83 27.47 10.13 0.46
N TYR A 84 26.40 9.99 1.26
CA TYR A 84 26.49 9.81 2.71
C TYR A 84 26.00 8.44 3.18
N GLY A 85 25.65 7.55 2.26
CA GLY A 85 25.21 6.20 2.55
C GLY A 85 26.32 5.34 3.17
N LYS A 86 25.91 4.27 3.84
CA LYS A 86 26.85 3.29 4.43
C LYS A 86 26.92 2.00 3.63
N LYS A 87 25.96 1.76 2.78
CA LYS A 87 25.85 0.60 1.90
C LYS A 87 25.58 1.07 0.47
N PRO A 88 25.93 0.29 -0.55
CA PRO A 88 25.39 0.50 -1.90
C PRO A 88 23.87 0.46 -1.88
N VAL A 89 23.23 1.19 -2.78
CA VAL A 89 21.78 1.23 -2.87
C VAL A 89 21.28 0.80 -4.25
N PHE A 90 20.12 0.18 -4.28
CA PHE A 90 19.33 -0.03 -5.50
C PHE A 90 18.34 1.12 -5.63
N ALA A 91 18.65 2.06 -6.50
CA ALA A 91 17.83 3.23 -6.78
C ALA A 91 16.81 2.94 -7.89
N ILE A 92 15.60 3.45 -7.74
CA ILE A 92 14.48 3.27 -8.66
C ILE A 92 13.85 4.64 -8.91
N TRP A 93 13.76 5.05 -10.17
CA TRP A 93 12.99 6.21 -10.61
C TRP A 93 11.61 5.75 -11.09
N TYR A 94 10.58 6.48 -10.73
CA TYR A 94 9.21 6.10 -11.04
C TYR A 94 8.28 7.29 -11.24
N GLU A 95 7.14 7.01 -11.82
CA GLU A 95 6.02 7.94 -12.00
C GLU A 95 4.81 7.41 -11.23
N THR A 96 4.18 8.26 -10.43
CA THR A 96 2.92 7.94 -9.76
C THR A 96 1.78 8.74 -10.38
N THR A 97 0.74 8.06 -10.85
CA THR A 97 -0.50 8.67 -11.35
C THR A 97 -1.62 8.43 -10.35
N ASN A 98 -2.31 9.47 -9.91
CA ASN A 98 -3.51 9.36 -9.09
C ASN A 98 -4.73 9.11 -9.99
N LEU A 99 -5.39 7.94 -9.85
CA LEU A 99 -6.57 7.56 -10.63
C LEU A 99 -7.89 7.85 -9.89
N SER A 100 -7.83 8.53 -8.74
CA SER A 100 -8.97 8.73 -7.84
C SER A 100 -9.04 10.16 -7.31
N ASP A 101 -10.04 10.44 -6.48
CA ASP A 101 -10.16 11.71 -5.76
C ASP A 101 -9.48 11.66 -4.37
N LYS A 102 -8.70 10.60 -4.07
CA LYS A 102 -7.96 10.47 -2.81
C LYS A 102 -6.70 11.32 -2.81
N GLU A 103 -6.29 11.75 -1.62
CA GLU A 103 -4.99 12.39 -1.43
C GLU A 103 -3.89 11.33 -1.52
N ILE A 104 -3.12 11.38 -2.60
CA ILE A 104 -2.02 10.48 -2.89
C ILE A 104 -0.79 11.34 -3.19
N ASN A 105 0.34 11.00 -2.60
CA ASN A 105 1.64 11.54 -2.98
C ASN A 105 2.59 10.42 -3.43
N PRO A 106 3.68 10.74 -4.14
CA PRO A 106 4.56 9.73 -4.71
C PRO A 106 5.16 8.78 -3.66
N THR A 107 5.69 9.33 -2.57
CA THR A 107 6.39 8.54 -1.54
C THR A 107 5.45 7.60 -0.79
N THR A 108 4.32 8.10 -0.29
CA THR A 108 3.37 7.24 0.43
C THR A 108 2.70 6.24 -0.49
N GLY A 109 2.45 6.60 -1.76
CA GLY A 109 1.97 5.69 -2.79
C GLY A 109 2.94 4.52 -3.01
N TRP A 110 4.23 4.81 -3.16
CA TRP A 110 5.27 3.80 -3.29
C TRP A 110 5.33 2.87 -2.09
N MET A 111 5.45 3.42 -0.88
CA MET A 111 5.57 2.66 0.38
C MET A 111 4.34 1.80 0.69
N ALA A 112 3.15 2.22 0.24
CA ALA A 112 1.93 1.43 0.41
C ALA A 112 1.86 0.22 -0.55
N VAL A 113 2.55 0.29 -1.69
CA VAL A 113 2.45 -0.71 -2.75
C VAL A 113 3.64 -1.66 -2.75
N PHE A 114 4.86 -1.17 -2.55
CA PHE A 114 6.08 -1.94 -2.80
C PHE A 114 6.87 -2.30 -1.56
N LYS A 115 7.44 -3.50 -1.61
CA LYS A 115 8.47 -4.01 -0.72
C LYS A 115 9.59 -4.60 -1.57
N ALA A 116 10.86 -4.25 -1.26
CA ALA A 116 12.04 -4.84 -1.88
C ALA A 116 12.67 -5.89 -0.97
N VAL A 117 13.13 -6.98 -1.55
CA VAL A 117 13.81 -8.06 -0.82
C VAL A 117 15.02 -8.57 -1.61
N GLN A 118 16.07 -8.99 -0.90
CA GLN A 118 17.12 -9.86 -1.43
C GLN A 118 16.97 -11.24 -0.78
N ASP A 119 16.80 -12.28 -1.59
CA ASP A 119 16.56 -13.66 -1.12
C ASP A 119 17.92 -14.36 -0.93
N ASN A 120 18.73 -13.82 -0.01
CA ASN A 120 20.09 -14.24 0.32
C ASN A 120 20.21 -14.97 1.66
N ASN A 121 19.09 -15.19 2.36
CA ASN A 121 19.05 -15.90 3.63
C ASN A 121 18.13 -17.13 3.54
N PRO A 122 18.66 -18.36 3.75
CA PRO A 122 17.84 -19.58 3.61
C PRO A 122 16.78 -19.76 4.72
N ASN A 123 16.84 -18.97 5.79
CA ASN A 123 15.95 -19.15 6.95
C ASN A 123 14.92 -18.01 7.12
N SER A 124 15.12 -16.87 6.45
CA SER A 124 14.23 -15.71 6.62
C SER A 124 14.19 -14.83 5.37
N VAL A 125 13.07 -14.14 5.19
CA VAL A 125 12.93 -13.13 4.13
C VAL A 125 13.73 -11.90 4.53
N ASN A 126 14.73 -11.56 3.74
CA ASN A 126 15.52 -10.35 3.91
C ASN A 126 14.84 -9.18 3.20
N THR A 127 14.13 -8.33 3.96
CA THR A 127 13.51 -7.10 3.46
C THR A 127 14.52 -5.97 3.53
N LEU A 128 14.74 -5.30 2.41
CA LEU A 128 15.68 -4.20 2.29
C LEU A 128 15.12 -2.93 2.94
N GLU A 129 15.97 -2.20 3.63
CA GLU A 129 15.64 -0.89 4.22
C GLU A 129 15.67 0.20 3.15
N ILE A 130 14.82 1.21 3.33
CA ILE A 130 14.81 2.40 2.47
C ILE A 130 16.01 3.27 2.84
N GLY A 131 16.81 3.59 1.84
CA GLY A 131 17.95 4.50 1.92
C GLY A 131 17.54 5.98 1.74
N GLY A 132 18.54 6.84 1.58
CA GLY A 132 18.31 8.25 1.24
C GLY A 132 17.65 8.42 -0.12
N LEU A 133 17.07 9.62 -0.36
CA LEU A 133 16.56 9.99 -1.68
C LEU A 133 17.72 10.01 -2.70
N PRO A 134 17.67 9.19 -3.76
CA PRO A 134 18.83 9.05 -4.66
C PRO A 134 18.95 10.18 -5.70
N ASP A 135 17.98 11.10 -5.73
CA ASP A 135 17.94 12.19 -6.69
C ASP A 135 17.28 13.44 -6.09
N ASP A 136 18.11 14.43 -5.77
CA ASP A 136 17.69 15.66 -5.08
C ASP A 136 16.66 16.49 -5.86
N GLN A 137 16.53 16.27 -7.17
CA GLN A 137 15.52 17.00 -7.97
C GLN A 137 14.08 16.74 -7.49
N PHE A 138 13.85 15.66 -6.75
CA PHE A 138 12.53 15.28 -6.25
C PHE A 138 12.30 15.69 -4.78
N LEU A 139 13.25 16.39 -4.15
CA LEU A 139 13.17 16.74 -2.73
C LEU A 139 11.87 17.50 -2.41
N ASP A 140 11.47 18.42 -3.27
CA ASP A 140 10.27 19.23 -3.06
C ASP A 140 8.97 18.48 -3.44
N SER A 141 9.01 17.65 -4.50
CA SER A 141 7.82 17.00 -5.05
C SER A 141 7.45 15.68 -4.42
N GLN A 142 8.35 15.06 -3.64
CA GLN A 142 8.16 13.71 -3.09
C GLN A 142 6.92 13.55 -2.19
N LEU A 143 6.45 14.63 -1.57
CA LEU A 143 5.29 14.66 -0.68
C LEU A 143 4.13 15.51 -1.22
N GLU A 144 4.23 16.02 -2.43
CA GLU A 144 3.15 16.80 -3.04
C GLU A 144 1.92 15.92 -3.32
N THR A 145 0.73 16.44 -3.00
CA THR A 145 -0.53 15.75 -3.34
C THR A 145 -0.75 15.79 -4.85
N ILE A 146 -0.85 14.61 -5.44
CA ILE A 146 -1.11 14.43 -6.87
C ILE A 146 -2.60 14.65 -7.13
N LYS A 147 -2.94 15.58 -8.03
CA LYS A 147 -4.31 15.78 -8.48
C LYS A 147 -4.83 14.53 -9.19
N LYS A 148 -6.15 14.33 -9.18
CA LYS A 148 -6.78 13.29 -9.98
C LYS A 148 -6.31 13.37 -11.45
N ASP A 149 -5.96 12.23 -12.02
CA ASP A 149 -5.39 12.04 -13.35
C ASP A 149 -4.02 12.71 -13.56
N GLY A 150 -3.48 13.35 -12.51
CA GLY A 150 -2.13 13.90 -12.50
C GLY A 150 -1.06 12.82 -12.33
N THR A 151 0.16 13.12 -12.80
CA THR A 151 1.32 12.23 -12.67
C THR A 151 2.51 13.04 -12.14
N VAL A 152 3.18 12.50 -11.13
CA VAL A 152 4.39 13.09 -10.53
C VAL A 152 5.52 12.07 -10.56
N LYS A 153 6.72 12.53 -10.92
CA LYS A 153 7.95 11.74 -10.89
C LYS A 153 8.58 11.76 -9.51
N ASN A 154 9.23 10.65 -9.14
CA ASN A 154 9.99 10.56 -7.92
C ASN A 154 11.07 9.46 -8.04
N ALA A 155 11.88 9.31 -6.98
CA ALA A 155 12.83 8.22 -6.85
C ALA A 155 12.81 7.67 -5.42
N VAL A 156 13.26 6.43 -5.28
CA VAL A 156 13.47 5.75 -4.00
C VAL A 156 14.74 4.91 -4.10
N ALA A 157 15.40 4.69 -2.98
CA ALA A 157 16.53 3.77 -2.92
C ALA A 157 16.34 2.75 -1.81
N TYR A 158 16.88 1.56 -2.01
CA TYR A 158 16.92 0.48 -1.02
C TYR A 158 18.38 0.12 -0.73
N GLU A 159 18.75 0.03 0.55
CA GLU A 159 20.08 -0.40 0.96
C GLU A 159 20.28 -1.87 0.60
N LEU A 160 21.33 -2.17 -0.17
CA LEU A 160 21.67 -3.53 -0.56
C LEU A 160 22.47 -4.23 0.54
N ASP A 161 22.15 -5.48 0.81
CA ASP A 161 22.96 -6.30 1.71
C ASP A 161 24.16 -6.93 1.00
N ASP A 162 24.00 -7.25 -0.28
CA ASP A 162 25.08 -7.72 -1.14
C ASP A 162 24.91 -7.22 -2.59
N LEU A 163 25.93 -7.40 -3.43
CA LEU A 163 25.94 -7.00 -4.83
C LEU A 163 25.79 -8.18 -5.80
N GLU A 164 25.39 -9.35 -5.28
CA GLU A 164 25.29 -10.60 -6.02
C GLU A 164 23.84 -11.03 -6.24
N THR A 165 23.04 -10.94 -5.14
CA THR A 165 21.67 -11.39 -5.12
C THR A 165 20.74 -10.38 -5.78
N PRO A 166 19.93 -10.76 -6.78
CA PRO A 166 18.99 -9.88 -7.41
C PRO A 166 17.99 -9.25 -6.41
N VAL A 167 17.54 -8.05 -6.69
CA VAL A 167 16.46 -7.43 -5.94
C VAL A 167 15.12 -7.90 -6.48
N LYS A 168 14.28 -8.45 -5.62
CA LYS A 168 12.90 -8.80 -5.90
C LYS A 168 11.98 -7.71 -5.36
N LEU A 169 11.28 -7.02 -6.23
CA LEU A 169 10.26 -6.04 -5.88
C LEU A 169 8.90 -6.72 -5.86
N ILE A 170 8.23 -6.69 -4.72
CA ILE A 170 6.91 -7.30 -4.50
C ILE A 170 5.90 -6.19 -4.36
N ALA A 171 4.83 -6.22 -5.16
CA ALA A 171 3.73 -5.28 -5.07
C ALA A 171 2.51 -5.91 -4.39
N THR A 172 1.84 -5.12 -3.56
CA THR A 172 0.60 -5.49 -2.85
C THR A 172 -0.48 -4.42 -3.03
N GLN A 173 -1.73 -4.79 -2.82
CA GLN A 173 -2.87 -3.87 -2.87
C GLN A 173 -2.99 -3.09 -1.56
N GLY A 174 -2.06 -2.13 -1.35
CA GLY A 174 -1.88 -1.44 -0.07
C GLY A 174 -1.04 -2.24 0.92
N ILE A 175 -0.82 -1.68 2.11
CA ILE A 175 0.15 -2.19 3.12
C ILE A 175 -0.12 -3.65 3.55
N SER A 176 -1.38 -4.06 3.61
CA SER A 176 -1.79 -5.41 4.06
C SER A 176 -2.69 -6.13 3.06
N GLY A 177 -2.71 -5.65 1.82
CA GLY A 177 -3.56 -6.22 0.77
C GLY A 177 -2.94 -7.42 0.06
N ASP A 178 -3.70 -7.98 -0.86
CA ASP A 178 -3.27 -9.12 -1.67
C ASP A 178 -2.07 -8.78 -2.55
N LYS A 179 -1.22 -9.78 -2.80
CA LYS A 179 -0.09 -9.64 -3.71
C LYS A 179 -0.59 -9.43 -5.14
N LEU A 180 -0.11 -8.36 -5.78
CA LEU A 180 -0.42 -8.03 -7.16
C LEU A 180 0.54 -8.68 -8.16
N GLY A 181 1.76 -8.93 -7.73
CA GLY A 181 2.83 -9.52 -8.52
C GLY A 181 4.20 -9.27 -7.91
N GLU A 182 5.22 -9.75 -8.59
CA GLU A 182 6.62 -9.48 -8.26
C GLU A 182 7.45 -9.37 -9.52
N GLN A 183 8.58 -8.66 -9.42
CA GLN A 183 9.55 -8.52 -10.50
C GLN A 183 10.97 -8.59 -9.94
N ILE A 184 11.84 -9.29 -10.68
CA ILE A 184 13.25 -9.47 -10.31
C ILE A 184 14.08 -8.50 -11.13
N PHE A 185 14.98 -7.78 -10.44
CA PHE A 185 15.95 -6.86 -11.03
C PHE A 185 17.35 -7.40 -10.78
N ASN A 186 18.07 -7.69 -11.86
CA ASN A 186 19.49 -8.02 -11.78
C ASN A 186 20.27 -6.74 -11.47
N ILE A 187 21.21 -6.85 -10.52
CA ILE A 187 22.02 -5.71 -10.04
C ILE A 187 23.48 -5.79 -10.48
N LYS A 188 23.80 -6.79 -11.33
CA LYS A 188 25.10 -6.97 -11.99
C LYS A 188 25.08 -6.44 -13.39
#